data_5468b7876f990cb5706ee3c0174e90df
#
_entry.id   5468b7876f990cb5706ee3c0174e90df
#
_cell.length_a   1.000
_cell.length_b   1.000
_cell.length_c   1.000
_cell.angle_alpha   90.00
_cell.angle_beta   90.00
_cell.angle_gamma   90.00
#
_symmetry.space_group_name_H-M   'P 1'
#
loop_
_entity.id
_entity.type
_entity.pdbx_description
1 polymer ?
#
loop_
_entity_poly.entity_id
_entity_poly.type
_entity_poly.pdbx_seq_one_letter_code
_entity_poly.pdbx_strand_id
1 'polypeptide(L)'
;MAVPIIALSMYFVLGDPRAVSLLEGTTKQDQQFDPQNHLDQIKQLLAEKPNDPSLLAQVSRIYMMVGKFELAVQSARRLVSLKPADPTALVQLADALAMVSGGKITEEIFDILGVVLSIDKANPVAMTLLGIGHEQRGQNNEALNHWRKAEALLPNESPLKKRLKEMIVQVTQNSETNPIVSEQTISVTVSLSPELKDAFKRDSALFVMIKNEGLKPPIS
;
A
#
# COMPACT_ATOMS: atom_id res chain seq x y z
N MET A 1 9.98 -13.65 -8.54
CA MET A 1 8.76 -14.38 -8.13
C MET A 1 8.45 -14.24 -6.63
N ALA A 2 8.64 -13.07 -6.01
CA ALA A 2 8.45 -12.88 -4.56
C ALA A 2 7.13 -12.16 -4.17
N VAL A 3 6.42 -11.58 -5.14
CA VAL A 3 5.24 -10.72 -4.90
C VAL A 3 4.01 -11.47 -4.35
N PRO A 4 3.64 -12.68 -4.81
CA PRO A 4 2.46 -13.37 -4.28
C PRO A 4 2.60 -13.79 -2.81
N ILE A 5 3.83 -14.02 -2.34
CA ILE A 5 4.08 -14.41 -0.94
C ILE A 5 3.88 -13.21 0.00
N ILE A 6 4.13 -12.00 -0.46
CA ILE A 6 3.98 -10.77 0.34
C ILE A 6 2.51 -10.46 0.60
N ALA A 7 1.66 -10.55 -0.41
CA ALA A 7 0.23 -10.32 -0.26
C ALA A 7 -0.43 -11.39 0.64
N LEU A 8 -0.02 -12.66 0.50
CA LEU A 8 -0.54 -13.75 1.34
C LEU A 8 -0.09 -13.60 2.82
N SER A 9 1.16 -13.17 3.06
CA SER A 9 1.65 -12.96 4.42
C SER A 9 1.00 -11.74 5.08
N MET A 10 0.65 -10.71 4.32
CA MET A 10 -0.06 -9.54 4.80
C MET A 10 -1.49 -9.89 5.22
N TYR A 11 -2.13 -10.82 4.50
CA TYR A 11 -3.44 -11.34 4.85
C TYR A 11 -3.45 -12.09 6.19
N PHE A 12 -2.45 -12.97 6.43
CA PHE A 12 -2.30 -13.68 7.71
C PHE A 12 -2.01 -12.76 8.91
N VAL A 13 -1.49 -11.58 8.64
CA VAL A 13 -1.07 -10.61 9.67
C VAL A 13 -2.17 -9.62 10.01
N LEU A 14 -3.04 -9.29 9.07
CA LEU A 14 -4.11 -8.30 9.22
C LEU A 14 -5.47 -8.91 9.52
N GLY A 15 -5.69 -10.16 9.12
CA GLY A 15 -6.82 -10.93 9.60
C GLY A 15 -6.53 -11.33 11.03
N ASP A 16 -7.07 -10.61 12.04
CA ASP A 16 -6.98 -11.03 13.43
C ASP A 16 -7.58 -12.43 13.57
N PRO A 17 -6.76 -13.50 13.69
CA PRO A 17 -7.30 -14.84 13.88
C PRO A 17 -8.07 -14.97 15.20
N ARG A 18 -7.93 -13.98 16.12
CA ARG A 18 -8.67 -13.91 17.37
C ARG A 18 -10.09 -13.36 17.19
N ALA A 19 -10.40 -12.69 16.09
CA ALA A 19 -11.78 -12.31 15.78
C ALA A 19 -12.66 -13.56 15.53
N VAL A 20 -12.06 -14.70 15.20
CA VAL A 20 -12.73 -15.99 15.09
C VAL A 20 -12.99 -16.59 16.48
N SER A 21 -12.13 -16.36 17.48
CA SER A 21 -12.27 -16.92 18.82
C SER A 21 -13.37 -16.25 19.67
N LEU A 22 -13.91 -15.13 19.27
CA LEU A 22 -15.05 -14.49 19.92
C LEU A 22 -16.40 -15.18 19.61
N LEU A 23 -16.41 -16.17 18.72
CA LEU A 23 -17.54 -17.08 18.49
C LEU A 23 -17.44 -18.38 19.31
N GLU A 24 -16.35 -18.57 20.06
CA GLU A 24 -16.11 -19.72 20.91
C GLU A 24 -16.72 -19.53 22.33
N GLY A 25 -18.03 -19.46 22.40
CA GLY A 25 -18.74 -19.89 23.58
C GLY A 25 -19.23 -21.32 23.37
N THR A 26 -18.36 -22.34 23.33
CA THR A 26 -18.63 -23.71 23.81
C THR A 26 -17.59 -24.70 23.30
N THR A 27 -16.96 -25.39 24.25
CA THR A 27 -16.28 -26.69 24.17
C THR A 27 -15.03 -26.87 23.34
N LYS A 28 -13.96 -27.18 24.10
CA LYS A 28 -12.68 -27.74 23.66
C LYS A 28 -12.90 -28.96 22.74
N GLN A 29 -12.58 -28.74 21.47
CA GLN A 29 -12.11 -29.78 20.59
C GLN A 29 -11.22 -29.08 19.54
N ASP A 30 -9.99 -29.56 19.35
CA ASP A 30 -9.05 -29.08 18.34
C ASP A 30 -9.66 -29.33 16.93
N GLN A 31 -10.67 -28.54 16.58
CA GLN A 31 -11.17 -28.50 15.22
C GLN A 31 -10.23 -27.57 14.45
N GLN A 32 -9.32 -28.18 13.72
CA GLN A 32 -8.52 -27.52 12.72
C GLN A 32 -9.47 -26.67 11.86
N PHE A 33 -9.31 -25.33 11.88
CA PHE A 33 -10.15 -24.41 11.13
C PHE A 33 -10.13 -24.82 9.65
N ASP A 34 -11.27 -25.30 9.13
CA ASP A 34 -11.45 -25.64 7.72
C ASP A 34 -12.15 -24.49 7.00
N PRO A 35 -11.41 -23.70 6.20
CA PRO A 35 -11.99 -22.55 5.50
C PRO A 35 -13.12 -22.93 4.54
N GLN A 36 -13.11 -24.15 3.95
CA GLN A 36 -14.14 -24.57 3.01
C GLN A 36 -15.48 -24.86 3.72
N ASN A 37 -15.43 -25.61 4.82
CA ASN A 37 -16.61 -25.87 5.65
C ASN A 37 -17.23 -24.58 6.18
N HIS A 38 -16.38 -23.66 6.63
CA HIS A 38 -16.86 -22.37 7.13
C HIS A 38 -17.46 -21.50 6.01
N LEU A 39 -16.89 -21.56 4.81
CA LEU A 39 -17.42 -20.87 3.64
C LEU A 39 -18.83 -21.33 3.29
N ASP A 40 -19.09 -22.64 3.33
CA ASP A 40 -20.40 -23.19 2.99
C ASP A 40 -21.47 -22.80 4.03
N GLN A 41 -21.13 -22.80 5.31
CA GLN A 41 -22.02 -22.30 6.38
C GLN A 41 -22.36 -20.82 6.17
N ILE A 42 -21.37 -19.97 5.92
CA ILE A 42 -21.61 -18.54 5.71
C ILE A 42 -22.41 -18.28 4.42
N LYS A 43 -22.20 -19.06 3.34
CA LYS A 43 -23.04 -18.96 2.14
C LYS A 43 -24.50 -19.27 2.40
N GLN A 44 -24.80 -20.26 3.22
CA GLN A 44 -26.17 -20.56 3.62
C GLN A 44 -26.81 -19.40 4.37
N LEU A 45 -26.09 -18.85 5.38
CA LEU A 45 -26.57 -17.67 6.10
C LEU A 45 -26.71 -16.44 5.20
N LEU A 46 -25.81 -16.27 4.24
CA LEU A 46 -25.89 -15.17 3.28
C LEU A 46 -27.03 -15.33 2.27
N ALA A 47 -27.46 -16.57 1.98
CA ALA A 47 -28.69 -16.82 1.20
C ALA A 47 -29.95 -16.35 1.93
N GLU A 48 -29.98 -16.50 3.24
CA GLU A 48 -31.10 -16.00 4.08
C GLU A 48 -31.01 -14.48 4.29
N LYS A 49 -29.80 -13.95 4.45
CA LYS A 49 -29.53 -12.53 4.73
C LYS A 49 -28.56 -11.93 3.72
N PRO A 50 -28.97 -11.74 2.48
CA PRO A 50 -28.07 -11.40 1.40
C PRO A 50 -27.38 -10.03 1.52
N ASN A 51 -27.89 -9.13 2.34
CA ASN A 51 -27.35 -7.80 2.58
C ASN A 51 -26.81 -7.62 4.01
N ASP A 52 -26.46 -8.70 4.69
CA ASP A 52 -25.81 -8.61 6.00
C ASP A 52 -24.33 -8.23 5.82
N PRO A 53 -23.92 -7.03 6.29
CA PRO A 53 -22.54 -6.56 6.11
C PRO A 53 -21.50 -7.43 6.80
N SER A 54 -21.87 -8.04 7.95
CA SER A 54 -20.95 -8.89 8.70
C SER A 54 -20.68 -10.19 7.93
N LEU A 55 -21.73 -10.81 7.37
CA LEU A 55 -21.57 -12.01 6.56
C LEU A 55 -20.79 -11.71 5.25
N LEU A 56 -21.04 -10.58 4.61
CA LEU A 56 -20.29 -10.16 3.43
C LEU A 56 -18.80 -9.95 3.75
N ALA A 57 -18.47 -9.34 4.89
CA ALA A 57 -17.10 -9.17 5.34
C ALA A 57 -16.42 -10.52 5.61
N GLN A 58 -17.11 -11.45 6.24
CA GLN A 58 -16.59 -12.78 6.54
C GLN A 58 -16.37 -13.61 5.27
N VAL A 59 -17.36 -13.67 4.38
CA VAL A 59 -17.24 -14.45 3.14
C VAL A 59 -16.14 -13.92 2.23
N SER A 60 -15.98 -12.59 2.16
CA SER A 60 -14.88 -11.97 1.41
C SER A 60 -13.51 -12.40 1.97
N ARG A 61 -13.33 -12.38 3.27
CA ARG A 61 -12.09 -12.85 3.93
C ARG A 61 -11.81 -14.33 3.64
N ILE A 62 -12.83 -15.18 3.72
CA ILE A 62 -12.65 -16.60 3.44
C ILE A 62 -12.30 -16.83 1.96
N TYR A 63 -12.92 -16.09 1.04
CA TYR A 63 -12.53 -16.14 -0.36
C TYR A 63 -11.07 -15.74 -0.58
N MET A 64 -10.58 -14.72 0.14
CA MET A 64 -9.16 -14.37 0.16
C MET A 64 -8.29 -15.54 0.64
N MET A 65 -8.65 -16.19 1.74
CA MET A 65 -7.91 -17.33 2.32
C MET A 65 -7.83 -18.52 1.37
N VAL A 66 -8.90 -18.80 0.63
CA VAL A 66 -8.95 -19.95 -0.31
C VAL A 66 -8.52 -19.57 -1.74
N GLY A 67 -7.97 -18.36 -1.93
CA GLY A 67 -7.45 -17.92 -3.22
C GLY A 67 -8.50 -17.57 -4.28
N LYS A 68 -9.78 -17.42 -3.88
CA LYS A 68 -10.87 -17.02 -4.79
C LYS A 68 -11.03 -15.51 -4.82
N PHE A 69 -10.00 -14.82 -5.33
CA PHE A 69 -9.85 -13.37 -5.21
C PHE A 69 -10.97 -12.59 -5.92
N GLU A 70 -11.45 -13.05 -7.07
CA GLU A 70 -12.56 -12.41 -7.80
C GLU A 70 -13.86 -12.44 -6.98
N LEU A 71 -14.14 -13.55 -6.29
CA LEU A 71 -15.30 -13.66 -5.40
C LEU A 71 -15.14 -12.81 -4.14
N ALA A 72 -13.90 -12.67 -3.65
CA ALA A 72 -13.59 -11.74 -2.57
C ALA A 72 -13.89 -10.29 -2.97
N VAL A 73 -13.46 -9.88 -4.17
CA VAL A 73 -13.77 -8.54 -4.72
C VAL A 73 -15.28 -8.32 -4.83
N GLN A 74 -16.03 -9.28 -5.38
CA GLN A 74 -17.50 -9.16 -5.50
C GLN A 74 -18.16 -8.95 -4.14
N SER A 75 -17.77 -9.74 -3.14
CA SER A 75 -18.31 -9.64 -1.78
C SER A 75 -17.91 -8.33 -1.11
N ALA A 76 -16.66 -7.88 -1.28
CA ALA A 76 -16.17 -6.62 -0.73
C ALA A 76 -16.82 -5.41 -1.41
N ARG A 77 -17.03 -5.41 -2.74
CA ARG A 77 -17.77 -4.35 -3.44
C ARG A 77 -19.21 -4.23 -2.93
N ARG A 78 -19.87 -5.36 -2.69
CA ARG A 78 -21.21 -5.36 -2.10
C ARG A 78 -21.19 -4.82 -0.68
N LEU A 79 -20.19 -5.19 0.12
CA LEU A 79 -20.01 -4.63 1.47
C LEU A 79 -19.83 -3.11 1.43
N VAL A 80 -18.95 -2.61 0.55
CA VAL A 80 -18.73 -1.17 0.36
C VAL A 80 -19.99 -0.46 -0.11
N SER A 81 -20.81 -1.06 -0.99
CA SER A 81 -22.10 -0.45 -1.39
C SER A 81 -23.08 -0.27 -0.22
N LEU A 82 -23.01 -1.12 0.79
CA LEU A 82 -23.83 -1.02 2.00
C LEU A 82 -23.19 -0.09 3.07
N LYS A 83 -21.87 0.04 3.06
CA LYS A 83 -21.10 0.83 4.01
C LYS A 83 -20.01 1.65 3.29
N PRO A 84 -20.38 2.66 2.51
CA PRO A 84 -19.44 3.37 1.64
C PRO A 84 -18.39 4.21 2.40
N ALA A 85 -18.65 4.55 3.65
CA ALA A 85 -17.74 5.31 4.50
C ALA A 85 -17.10 4.45 5.62
N ASP A 86 -17.10 3.13 5.49
CA ASP A 86 -16.43 2.23 6.44
C ASP A 86 -14.98 1.97 5.99
N PRO A 87 -13.96 2.49 6.70
CA PRO A 87 -12.57 2.29 6.33
C PRO A 87 -12.17 0.82 6.23
N THR A 88 -12.75 -0.04 7.09
CA THR A 88 -12.47 -1.46 7.10
C THR A 88 -12.99 -2.15 5.84
N ALA A 89 -14.21 -1.81 5.41
CA ALA A 89 -14.78 -2.33 4.17
C ALA A 89 -13.97 -1.89 2.94
N LEU A 90 -13.56 -0.62 2.90
CA LEU A 90 -12.74 -0.06 1.83
C LEU A 90 -11.35 -0.71 1.76
N VAL A 91 -10.68 -0.90 2.91
CA VAL A 91 -9.40 -1.61 2.97
C VAL A 91 -9.54 -3.05 2.49
N GLN A 92 -10.62 -3.74 2.89
CA GLN A 92 -10.87 -5.11 2.46
C GLN A 92 -11.07 -5.21 0.94
N LEU A 93 -11.74 -4.22 0.33
CA LEU A 93 -11.86 -4.14 -1.13
C LEU A 93 -10.51 -3.87 -1.80
N ALA A 94 -9.73 -2.92 -1.28
CA ALA A 94 -8.40 -2.59 -1.80
C ALA A 94 -7.47 -3.81 -1.78
N ASP A 95 -7.46 -4.58 -0.69
CA ASP A 95 -6.67 -5.80 -0.53
C ASP A 95 -7.10 -6.87 -1.54
N ALA A 96 -8.40 -7.12 -1.69
CA ALA A 96 -8.92 -8.09 -2.65
C ALA A 96 -8.58 -7.69 -4.10
N LEU A 97 -8.68 -6.42 -4.45
CA LEU A 97 -8.28 -5.90 -5.77
C LEU A 97 -6.77 -6.06 -6.02
N ALA A 98 -5.94 -5.82 -5.02
CA ALA A 98 -4.50 -6.02 -5.12
C ALA A 98 -4.17 -7.49 -5.41
N MET A 99 -4.88 -8.44 -4.77
CA MET A 99 -4.68 -9.87 -5.04
C MET A 99 -5.09 -10.27 -6.47
N VAL A 100 -6.22 -9.78 -6.98
CA VAL A 100 -6.64 -9.99 -8.38
C VAL A 100 -5.62 -9.40 -9.35
N SER A 101 -5.02 -8.26 -8.99
CA SER A 101 -4.01 -7.58 -9.82
C SER A 101 -2.60 -8.20 -9.69
N GLY A 102 -2.45 -9.36 -9.06
CA GLY A 102 -1.16 -10.02 -8.84
C GLY A 102 -0.23 -9.23 -7.89
N GLY A 103 -0.79 -8.53 -6.93
CA GLY A 103 -0.08 -7.71 -5.95
C GLY A 103 0.24 -6.29 -6.43
N LYS A 104 -0.24 -5.89 -7.61
CA LYS A 104 -0.06 -4.52 -8.11
C LYS A 104 -1.08 -3.58 -7.50
N ILE A 105 -0.60 -2.44 -7.04
CA ILE A 105 -1.45 -1.34 -6.55
C ILE A 105 -1.81 -0.45 -7.74
N THR A 106 -3.03 -0.64 -8.26
CA THR A 106 -3.58 0.12 -9.40
C THR A 106 -4.06 1.50 -8.97
N GLU A 107 -4.40 2.38 -9.93
CA GLU A 107 -4.99 3.69 -9.62
C GLU A 107 -6.30 3.56 -8.82
N GLU A 108 -7.18 2.61 -9.19
CA GLU A 108 -8.41 2.34 -8.44
C GLU A 108 -8.11 2.06 -6.96
N ILE A 109 -7.06 1.28 -6.68
CA ILE A 109 -6.66 0.96 -5.30
C ILE A 109 -6.11 2.20 -4.61
N PHE A 110 -5.31 3.02 -5.29
CA PHE A 110 -4.83 4.30 -4.75
C PHE A 110 -5.98 5.22 -4.34
N ASP A 111 -7.00 5.35 -5.19
CA ASP A 111 -8.18 6.17 -4.92
C ASP A 111 -8.94 5.66 -3.68
N ILE A 112 -9.19 4.35 -3.62
CA ILE A 112 -9.83 3.73 -2.44
C ILE A 112 -9.04 4.00 -1.16
N LEU A 113 -7.72 3.81 -1.20
CA LEU A 113 -6.85 4.04 -0.03
C LEU A 113 -6.79 5.52 0.36
N GLY A 114 -6.86 6.42 -0.61
CA GLY A 114 -7.01 7.86 -0.38
C GLY A 114 -8.30 8.18 0.38
N VAL A 115 -9.43 7.57 -0.01
CA VAL A 115 -10.69 7.68 0.73
C VAL A 115 -10.53 7.12 2.15
N VAL A 116 -9.90 5.96 2.33
CA VAL A 116 -9.65 5.40 3.66
C VAL A 116 -8.91 6.40 4.55
N LEU A 117 -7.82 6.99 4.07
CA LEU A 117 -7.04 7.96 4.86
C LEU A 117 -7.75 9.31 5.07
N SER A 118 -8.73 9.65 4.25
CA SER A 118 -9.58 10.83 4.49
C SER A 118 -10.52 10.63 5.69
N ILE A 119 -10.97 9.38 5.92
CA ILE A 119 -11.87 9.01 7.01
C ILE A 119 -11.07 8.64 8.26
N ASP A 120 -10.07 7.76 8.11
CA ASP A 120 -9.18 7.29 9.16
C ASP A 120 -7.73 7.61 8.80
N LYS A 121 -7.29 8.79 9.23
CA LYS A 121 -5.93 9.31 8.95
C LYS A 121 -4.81 8.47 9.56
N ALA A 122 -5.13 7.62 10.53
CA ALA A 122 -4.18 6.77 11.24
C ALA A 122 -4.30 5.30 10.86
N ASN A 123 -4.85 4.98 9.69
CA ASN A 123 -5.00 3.61 9.24
C ASN A 123 -3.68 2.99 8.78
N PRO A 124 -3.05 2.09 9.56
CA PRO A 124 -1.73 1.57 9.22
C PRO A 124 -1.75 0.64 8.02
N VAL A 125 -2.90 0.00 7.74
CA VAL A 125 -3.04 -0.89 6.57
C VAL A 125 -3.07 -0.09 5.29
N ALA A 126 -3.88 0.97 5.24
CA ALA A 126 -3.94 1.84 4.08
C ALA A 126 -2.56 2.48 3.79
N MET A 127 -1.87 2.95 4.83
CA MET A 127 -0.50 3.46 4.67
C MET A 127 0.46 2.40 4.14
N THR A 128 0.35 1.15 4.62
CA THR A 128 1.21 0.07 4.15
C THR A 128 0.99 -0.21 2.66
N LEU A 129 -0.26 -0.31 2.22
CA LEU A 129 -0.60 -0.55 0.81
C LEU A 129 -0.18 0.61 -0.08
N LEU A 130 -0.39 1.86 0.35
CA LEU A 130 0.11 3.04 -0.38
C LEU A 130 1.63 3.02 -0.52
N GLY A 131 2.34 2.68 0.55
CA GLY A 131 3.79 2.52 0.49
C GLY A 131 4.24 1.47 -0.52
N ILE A 132 3.55 0.32 -0.59
CA ILE A 132 3.81 -0.71 -1.61
C ILE A 132 3.55 -0.14 -3.01
N GLY A 133 2.47 0.59 -3.21
CA GLY A 133 2.15 1.20 -4.49
C GLY A 133 3.18 2.24 -4.94
N HIS A 134 3.69 3.04 -4.01
CA HIS A 134 4.77 3.99 -4.29
C HIS A 134 6.08 3.29 -4.64
N GLU A 135 6.44 2.24 -3.90
CA GLU A 135 7.64 1.43 -4.18
C GLU A 135 7.57 0.79 -5.57
N GLN A 136 6.43 0.22 -5.95
CA GLN A 136 6.21 -0.34 -7.28
C GLN A 136 6.38 0.69 -8.41
N ARG A 137 6.22 1.99 -8.12
CA ARG A 137 6.44 3.11 -9.05
C ARG A 137 7.85 3.70 -8.97
N GLY A 138 8.73 3.12 -8.16
CA GLY A 138 10.08 3.63 -7.92
C GLY A 138 10.13 4.88 -7.02
N GLN A 139 9.02 5.24 -6.39
CA GLN A 139 8.88 6.40 -5.49
C GLN A 139 9.29 5.98 -4.07
N ASN A 140 10.58 5.67 -3.90
CA ASN A 140 11.09 5.07 -2.65
C ASN A 140 10.93 5.99 -1.43
N ASN A 141 11.05 7.29 -1.60
CA ASN A 141 10.91 8.26 -0.50
C ASN A 141 9.47 8.30 0.03
N GLU A 142 8.49 8.29 -0.85
CA GLU A 142 7.07 8.25 -0.53
C GLU A 142 6.71 6.91 0.13
N ALA A 143 7.23 5.81 -0.39
CA ALA A 143 7.06 4.48 0.19
C ALA A 143 7.57 4.44 1.65
N LEU A 144 8.81 4.89 1.88
CA LEU A 144 9.42 4.96 3.21
C LEU A 144 8.64 5.87 4.16
N ASN A 145 8.12 7.01 3.69
CA ASN A 145 7.30 7.90 4.50
C ASN A 145 6.01 7.22 4.98
N HIS A 146 5.30 6.55 4.07
CA HIS A 146 4.09 5.82 4.42
C HIS A 146 4.37 4.65 5.37
N TRP A 147 5.39 3.85 5.13
CA TRP A 147 5.72 2.70 5.97
C TRP A 147 6.20 3.09 7.36
N ARG A 148 7.01 4.16 7.51
CA ARG A 148 7.43 4.66 8.83
C ARG A 148 6.25 5.17 9.65
N LYS A 149 5.29 5.86 9.02
CA LYS A 149 4.05 6.28 9.68
C LYS A 149 3.23 5.07 10.14
N ALA A 150 3.05 4.07 9.26
CA ALA A 150 2.33 2.84 9.61
C ALA A 150 3.04 2.08 10.75
N GLU A 151 4.37 1.96 10.69
CA GLU A 151 5.18 1.32 11.73
C GLU A 151 5.00 1.96 13.10
N ALA A 152 4.98 3.29 13.16
CA ALA A 152 4.82 4.04 14.40
C ALA A 152 3.45 3.81 15.08
N LEU A 153 2.42 3.49 14.31
CA LEU A 153 1.06 3.24 14.81
C LEU A 153 0.84 1.81 15.32
N LEU A 154 1.74 0.90 15.02
CA LEU A 154 1.57 -0.52 15.33
C LEU A 154 2.22 -0.93 16.65
N PRO A 155 1.61 -1.86 17.40
CA PRO A 155 2.24 -2.47 18.57
C PRO A 155 3.58 -3.15 18.23
N ASN A 156 4.50 -3.21 19.19
CA ASN A 156 5.84 -3.76 18.94
C ASN A 156 5.83 -5.22 18.49
N GLU A 157 4.92 -6.02 19.03
CA GLU A 157 4.78 -7.45 18.71
C GLU A 157 3.95 -7.71 17.46
N SER A 158 3.50 -6.66 16.77
CA SER A 158 2.70 -6.80 15.56
C SER A 158 3.54 -7.44 14.43
N PRO A 159 3.07 -8.54 13.83
CA PRO A 159 3.72 -9.13 12.66
C PRO A 159 3.85 -8.14 11.49
N LEU A 160 2.85 -7.27 11.31
CA LEU A 160 2.90 -6.22 10.29
C LEU A 160 4.05 -5.22 10.57
N LYS A 161 4.26 -4.84 11.84
CA LYS A 161 5.38 -3.96 12.19
C LYS A 161 6.73 -4.60 11.86
N LYS A 162 6.89 -5.89 12.16
CA LYS A 162 8.09 -6.63 11.79
C LYS A 162 8.32 -6.60 10.27
N ARG A 163 7.26 -6.86 9.52
CA ARG A 163 7.32 -6.84 8.05
C ARG A 163 7.66 -5.46 7.50
N LEU A 164 7.07 -4.39 8.04
CA LEU A 164 7.37 -3.02 7.65
C LEU A 164 8.84 -2.67 7.87
N LYS A 165 9.41 -3.07 9.01
CA LYS A 165 10.85 -2.88 9.29
C LYS A 165 11.72 -3.56 8.22
N GLU A 166 11.41 -4.78 7.83
CA GLU A 166 12.13 -5.51 6.79
C GLU A 166 12.05 -4.77 5.43
N MET A 167 10.86 -4.31 5.05
CA MET A 167 10.64 -3.56 3.80
C MET A 167 11.39 -2.21 3.80
N ILE A 168 11.35 -1.48 4.91
CA ILE A 168 12.07 -0.22 5.07
C ILE A 168 13.58 -0.43 4.92
N VAL A 169 14.13 -1.45 5.58
CA VAL A 169 15.56 -1.77 5.47
C VAL A 169 15.93 -2.14 4.03
N GLN A 170 15.14 -2.99 3.38
CA GLN A 170 15.40 -3.42 2.01
C GLN A 170 15.43 -2.26 1.02
N VAL A 171 14.45 -1.35 1.08
CA VAL A 171 14.39 -0.20 0.17
C VAL A 171 15.50 0.81 0.47
N THR A 172 15.84 1.00 1.75
CA THR A 172 16.94 1.90 2.13
C THR A 172 18.28 1.39 1.61
N GLN A 173 18.58 0.09 1.78
CA GLN A 173 19.81 -0.51 1.27
C GLN A 173 19.90 -0.48 -0.26
N ASN A 174 18.81 -0.77 -0.95
CA ASN A 174 18.76 -0.71 -2.41
C ASN A 174 18.97 0.73 -2.93
N SER A 175 18.54 1.73 -2.19
CA SER A 175 18.74 3.14 -2.53
C SER A 175 20.20 3.59 -2.33
N GLU A 176 20.91 3.01 -1.38
CA GLU A 176 22.33 3.28 -1.13
C GLU A 176 23.27 2.58 -2.15
N THR A 177 22.89 1.35 -2.57
CA THR A 177 23.69 0.57 -3.55
C THR A 177 23.45 0.99 -5.00
N ASN A 178 22.32 1.62 -5.28
CA ASN A 178 22.00 2.18 -6.58
C ASN A 178 21.52 3.61 -6.34
N PRO A 179 22.42 4.59 -6.25
CA PRO A 179 22.01 5.97 -6.14
C PRO A 179 21.29 6.33 -7.43
N ILE A 180 19.97 6.03 -7.47
CA ILE A 180 19.07 6.72 -8.39
C ILE A 180 19.34 8.18 -8.08
N VAL A 181 19.82 8.89 -9.07
CA VAL A 181 20.15 10.31 -9.04
C VAL A 181 19.12 11.01 -8.15
N SER A 182 19.40 11.05 -6.83
CA SER A 182 18.75 12.02 -5.98
C SER A 182 18.92 13.32 -6.74
N GLU A 183 17.87 14.11 -6.86
CA GLU A 183 17.98 15.46 -7.36
C GLU A 183 19.21 16.10 -6.69
N GLN A 184 20.35 15.93 -7.33
CA GLN A 184 21.56 16.63 -6.91
C GLN A 184 21.24 18.07 -7.23
N THR A 185 20.76 18.78 -6.24
CA THR A 185 20.61 20.22 -6.34
C THR A 185 22.00 20.78 -6.54
N ILE A 186 22.38 21.02 -7.79
CA ILE A 186 23.63 21.69 -8.12
C ILE A 186 23.39 23.17 -7.81
N SER A 187 23.91 23.62 -6.68
CA SER A 187 23.93 25.07 -6.39
C SER A 187 25.02 25.70 -7.22
N VAL A 188 24.64 26.48 -8.22
CA VAL A 188 25.55 27.26 -9.04
C VAL A 188 25.51 28.70 -8.52
N THR A 189 26.63 29.16 -7.96
CA THR A 189 26.80 30.54 -7.59
C THR A 189 27.51 31.26 -8.73
N VAL A 190 26.81 32.17 -9.40
CA VAL A 190 27.37 32.99 -10.45
C VAL A 190 27.74 34.36 -9.86
N SER A 191 29.02 34.72 -9.93
CA SER A 191 29.49 36.05 -9.55
C SER A 191 30.05 36.79 -10.78
N LEU A 192 29.64 38.03 -10.93
CA LEU A 192 30.21 38.89 -11.97
C LEU A 192 31.56 39.48 -11.47
N SER A 193 32.57 39.44 -12.34
CA SER A 193 33.81 40.15 -12.07
C SER A 193 33.55 41.63 -11.91
N PRO A 194 34.37 42.36 -11.10
CA PRO A 194 34.20 43.79 -10.91
C PRO A 194 34.13 44.57 -12.21
N GLU A 195 34.88 44.16 -13.21
CA GLU A 195 34.95 44.81 -14.54
C GLU A 195 33.65 44.69 -15.36
N LEU A 196 32.85 43.65 -15.11
CA LEU A 196 31.58 43.40 -15.79
C LEU A 196 30.37 44.00 -15.09
N LYS A 197 30.52 44.43 -13.83
CA LYS A 197 29.40 44.99 -13.06
C LYS A 197 28.84 46.26 -13.73
N ASP A 198 29.70 47.09 -14.30
CA ASP A 198 29.29 48.35 -14.94
C ASP A 198 28.67 48.14 -16.32
N ALA A 199 28.95 47.01 -16.96
CA ALA A 199 28.38 46.61 -18.26
C ALA A 199 27.00 45.98 -18.15
N PHE A 200 26.61 45.53 -16.93
CA PHE A 200 25.35 44.83 -16.68
C PHE A 200 24.22 45.82 -16.41
N LYS A 201 23.36 46.05 -17.39
CA LYS A 201 22.18 46.90 -17.27
C LYS A 201 21.04 46.14 -16.59
N ARG A 202 20.07 46.84 -15.98
CA ARG A 202 18.95 46.28 -15.23
C ARG A 202 18.10 45.23 -16.01
N ASP A 203 18.11 45.30 -17.34
CA ASP A 203 17.33 44.46 -18.23
C ASP A 203 18.21 43.44 -19.00
N SER A 204 19.43 43.17 -18.52
CA SER A 204 20.32 42.18 -19.15
C SER A 204 19.94 40.77 -18.62
N ALA A 205 19.80 39.81 -19.54
CA ALA A 205 19.57 38.40 -19.23
C ALA A 205 20.91 37.65 -19.17
N LEU A 206 21.11 36.87 -18.10
CA LEU A 206 22.24 35.96 -17.97
C LEU A 206 21.79 34.54 -18.30
N PHE A 207 22.41 33.91 -19.31
CA PHE A 207 22.16 32.53 -19.64
C PHE A 207 23.26 31.66 -19.06
N VAL A 208 22.89 30.72 -18.18
CA VAL A 208 23.81 29.71 -17.65
C VAL A 208 23.55 28.40 -18.36
N MET A 209 24.52 27.89 -19.10
CA MET A 209 24.44 26.58 -19.76
C MET A 209 25.28 25.58 -19.00
N ILE A 210 24.64 24.46 -18.59
CA ILE A 210 25.34 23.33 -18.02
C ILE A 210 25.57 22.30 -19.12
N LYS A 211 26.85 22.03 -19.47
CA LYS A 211 27.23 21.00 -20.42
C LYS A 211 27.69 19.76 -19.65
N ASN A 212 27.02 18.64 -19.88
CA ASN A 212 27.49 17.35 -19.38
C ASN A 212 28.31 16.66 -20.46
N GLU A 213 29.59 16.45 -20.23
CA GLU A 213 30.50 15.84 -21.19
C GLU A 213 30.24 14.34 -21.46
N GLY A 214 29.34 13.71 -20.75
CA GLY A 214 29.01 12.28 -20.88
C GLY A 214 27.75 11.96 -21.71
N LEU A 215 26.92 12.92 -22.11
CA LEU A 215 25.70 12.67 -22.87
C LEU A 215 25.95 12.90 -24.37
N LYS A 216 25.81 11.83 -25.18
CA LYS A 216 25.72 11.98 -26.64
C LYS A 216 24.49 12.84 -26.98
N PRO A 217 24.58 13.77 -27.96
CA PRO A 217 23.41 14.54 -28.39
C PRO A 217 22.32 13.60 -28.93
N PRO A 218 21.03 13.95 -28.75
CA PRO A 218 19.94 13.16 -29.31
C PRO A 218 20.12 13.10 -30.85
N ILE A 219 20.01 11.88 -31.37
CA ILE A 219 20.03 11.63 -32.80
C ILE A 219 18.72 12.18 -33.36
N SER A 220 18.82 13.13 -34.28
CA SER A 220 17.69 13.68 -35.01
C SER A 220 17.10 12.68 -36.00
#